data_1dbed297d2960400461ebad83b0f06d8
#
_entry.id   1dbed297d2960400461ebad83b0f06d8
#
_cell.length_a   1.000
_cell.length_b   1.000
_cell.length_c   1.000
_cell.angle_alpha   90.00
_cell.angle_beta   90.00
_cell.angle_gamma   90.00
#
_symmetry.space_group_name_H-M   'P 1'
#
loop_
_entity.id
_entity.type
_entity.pdbx_description
1 polymer ?
#
loop_
_entity_poly.entity_id
_entity_poly.type
_entity_poly.pdbx_seq_one_letter_code
_entity_poly.pdbx_strand_id
1 'polypeptide(L)'
;MFRFLDLARPLAPYLPEVAYPDRRVPFREKVLWTGVALFVFLIGSQLPLYGLGKIVSGDPFYWMRAILASNRGSLMELGIAPLVTSSMSLQLLTGTRLVSYDQKRGEDRELYHSTQKLVAYGLTLVQALGYVFSGAYGSVSDLGAATSALMVVQLFVGGLIVALLDEMLTKGYGIGSASNLFIVANACEKVIWSAFSPVSIQTSRGPEFEGSILAFFSLLFTSPSRVPYAFFRTEAPNLTSLLTTGVVGLIALYLQGYRIEIPVKYQKVRSMQTTYPIKLFYTGNTPVVLLSALVANIFFVSQVLYNSVKSNFLVNLIGQWQAISDDPRASVPVGGLAYWISPPGSILDLFSDPFHVVFYVAFVLAGCTLFGKTWIDVTNSGSKEVAKNLKEYNLTMRGYRDSTVVAVLDRYIPTTAALGGFGVGALSLLADALGCIGSGSGLILGVTIIYQYVEQISKEVSQYGF
;
A
#
# COMPACT_ATOMS: atom_id res chain seq x y z
N MET A 1 17.87 -13.42 -29.95
CA MET A 1 17.25 -13.96 -28.74
C MET A 1 16.08 -13.03 -28.38
N PHE A 2 14.86 -13.49 -28.47
CA PHE A 2 13.67 -12.67 -28.17
C PHE A 2 13.74 -12.24 -26.69
N ARG A 3 13.83 -10.94 -26.45
CA ARG A 3 13.76 -10.42 -25.08
C ARG A 3 12.29 -10.12 -24.77
N PHE A 4 11.83 -10.48 -23.58
CA PHE A 4 10.46 -10.17 -23.14
C PHE A 4 10.12 -8.67 -23.27
N LEU A 5 11.12 -7.79 -23.09
CA LEU A 5 11.01 -6.36 -23.25
C LEU A 5 10.71 -5.93 -24.70
N ASP A 6 11.16 -6.69 -25.69
CA ASP A 6 10.93 -6.36 -27.12
C ASP A 6 9.45 -6.55 -27.53
N LEU A 7 8.68 -7.31 -26.74
CA LEU A 7 7.23 -7.47 -26.97
C LEU A 7 6.46 -6.17 -26.76
N ALA A 8 6.96 -5.28 -25.90
CA ALA A 8 6.34 -3.98 -25.67
C ALA A 8 6.64 -2.95 -26.79
N ARG A 9 7.71 -3.17 -27.58
CA ARG A 9 8.16 -2.23 -28.59
C ARG A 9 7.10 -1.81 -29.62
N PRO A 10 6.30 -2.73 -30.23
CA PRO A 10 5.27 -2.35 -31.17
C PRO A 10 4.05 -1.67 -30.53
N LEU A 11 3.81 -1.92 -29.22
CA LEU A 11 2.67 -1.39 -28.49
C LEU A 11 2.98 -0.08 -27.75
N ALA A 12 4.25 0.19 -27.46
CA ALA A 12 4.71 1.39 -26.76
C ALA A 12 4.17 2.72 -27.36
N PRO A 13 4.17 2.94 -28.70
CA PRO A 13 3.69 4.20 -29.26
C PRO A 13 2.18 4.42 -29.13
N TYR A 14 1.38 3.38 -28.86
CA TYR A 14 -0.07 3.47 -28.69
C TYR A 14 -0.51 3.64 -27.24
N LEU A 15 0.41 3.50 -26.29
CA LEU A 15 0.11 3.66 -24.86
C LEU A 15 -0.04 5.16 -24.55
N PRO A 16 -1.08 5.55 -23.78
CA PRO A 16 -1.19 6.92 -23.30
C PRO A 16 0.01 7.25 -22.40
N GLU A 17 0.69 8.34 -22.72
CA GLU A 17 1.91 8.74 -22.04
C GLU A 17 1.87 10.21 -21.67
N VAL A 18 2.30 10.54 -20.45
CA VAL A 18 2.49 11.92 -20.01
C VAL A 18 3.88 12.39 -20.47
N ALA A 19 3.95 13.54 -21.14
CA ALA A 19 5.22 14.12 -21.56
C ALA A 19 6.08 14.54 -20.36
N TYR A 20 7.40 14.46 -20.53
CA TYR A 20 8.31 15.03 -19.52
C TYR A 20 8.22 16.56 -19.55
N PRO A 21 8.34 17.24 -18.40
CA PRO A 21 8.36 18.69 -18.36
C PRO A 21 9.62 19.23 -19.05
N ASP A 22 9.46 20.21 -19.98
CA ASP A 22 10.58 20.83 -20.71
C ASP A 22 11.50 21.67 -19.80
N ARG A 23 10.97 22.11 -18.66
CA ARG A 23 11.69 22.90 -17.65
C ARG A 23 11.60 22.23 -16.26
N ARG A 24 12.54 22.54 -15.39
CA ARG A 24 12.41 22.15 -13.98
C ARG A 24 11.20 22.84 -13.39
N VAL A 25 10.25 22.04 -12.89
CA VAL A 25 9.02 22.51 -12.28
C VAL A 25 9.35 23.17 -10.93
N PRO A 26 8.98 24.43 -10.69
CA PRO A 26 9.20 25.09 -9.41
C PRO A 26 8.36 24.43 -8.29
N PHE A 27 8.82 24.53 -7.05
CA PHE A 27 8.19 23.86 -5.90
C PHE A 27 6.69 24.17 -5.76
N ARG A 28 6.28 25.42 -6.00
CA ARG A 28 4.86 25.82 -5.93
C ARG A 28 3.99 25.09 -6.95
N GLU A 29 4.49 24.92 -8.18
CA GLU A 29 3.79 24.16 -9.23
C GLU A 29 3.72 22.68 -8.87
N LYS A 30 4.79 22.10 -8.29
CA LYS A 30 4.79 20.71 -7.81
C LYS A 30 3.72 20.47 -6.75
N VAL A 31 3.60 21.35 -5.76
CA VAL A 31 2.56 21.26 -4.72
C VAL A 31 1.18 21.34 -5.34
N LEU A 32 0.97 22.24 -6.30
CA LEU A 32 -0.30 22.40 -6.99
C LEU A 32 -0.69 21.12 -7.76
N TRP A 33 0.21 20.58 -8.57
CA TRP A 33 -0.04 19.34 -9.33
C TRP A 33 -0.27 18.14 -8.43
N THR A 34 0.46 18.05 -7.31
CA THR A 34 0.23 17.02 -6.30
C THR A 34 -1.17 17.16 -5.69
N GLY A 35 -1.60 18.39 -5.39
CA GLY A 35 -2.95 18.68 -4.91
C GLY A 35 -4.04 18.32 -5.91
N VAL A 36 -3.83 18.63 -7.21
CA VAL A 36 -4.77 18.28 -8.29
C VAL A 36 -4.89 16.75 -8.42
N ALA A 37 -3.76 16.04 -8.42
CA ALA A 37 -3.77 14.57 -8.50
C ALA A 37 -4.53 13.94 -7.33
N LEU A 38 -4.32 14.48 -6.12
CA LEU A 38 -5.01 14.05 -4.90
C LEU A 38 -6.50 14.31 -4.97
N PHE A 39 -6.89 15.49 -5.45
CA PHE A 39 -8.30 15.87 -5.62
C PHE A 39 -9.03 14.98 -6.62
N VAL A 40 -8.40 14.71 -7.78
CA VAL A 40 -8.98 13.79 -8.79
C VAL A 40 -9.13 12.37 -8.22
N PHE A 41 -8.14 11.89 -7.47
CA PHE A 41 -8.20 10.58 -6.83
C PHE A 41 -9.34 10.51 -5.79
N LEU A 42 -9.45 11.51 -4.90
CA LEU A 42 -10.49 11.54 -3.87
C LEU A 42 -11.90 11.63 -4.46
N ILE A 43 -12.11 12.43 -5.51
CA ILE A 43 -13.40 12.45 -6.22
C ILE A 43 -13.71 11.07 -6.80
N GLY A 44 -12.74 10.47 -7.50
CA GLY A 44 -12.93 9.14 -8.11
C GLY A 44 -13.20 8.05 -7.07
N SER A 45 -12.66 8.18 -5.85
CA SER A 45 -12.90 7.25 -4.75
C SER A 45 -14.31 7.36 -4.15
N GLN A 46 -14.98 8.49 -4.33
CA GLN A 46 -16.36 8.72 -3.85
C GLN A 46 -17.42 8.52 -4.95
N LEU A 47 -17.00 8.44 -6.23
CA LEU A 47 -17.95 8.22 -7.33
C LEU A 47 -18.39 6.75 -7.38
N PRO A 48 -19.68 6.44 -7.14
CA PRO A 48 -20.18 5.07 -7.19
C PRO A 48 -20.20 4.54 -8.62
N LEU A 49 -19.97 3.24 -8.78
CA LEU A 49 -20.11 2.55 -10.06
C LEU A 49 -21.59 2.57 -10.52
N TYR A 50 -21.81 2.91 -11.79
CA TYR A 50 -23.13 2.87 -12.37
C TYR A 50 -23.61 1.41 -12.54
N GLY A 51 -24.85 1.17 -12.15
CA GLY A 51 -25.45 -0.17 -12.20
C GLY A 51 -25.28 -0.98 -10.91
N LEU A 52 -24.58 -0.44 -9.91
CA LEU A 52 -24.44 -1.07 -8.62
C LEU A 52 -25.74 -0.87 -7.81
N GLY A 53 -26.34 -1.96 -7.32
CA GLY A 53 -27.43 -1.89 -6.35
C GLY A 53 -26.92 -1.36 -4.98
N LYS A 54 -27.84 -1.20 -4.01
CA LYS A 54 -27.45 -0.79 -2.65
C LYS A 54 -26.37 -1.73 -2.10
N ILE A 55 -25.21 -1.17 -1.76
CA ILE A 55 -24.13 -1.90 -1.09
C ILE A 55 -24.58 -2.11 0.37
N VAL A 56 -24.68 -3.36 0.79
CA VAL A 56 -24.93 -3.69 2.20
C VAL A 56 -23.62 -3.49 2.96
N SER A 57 -23.73 -2.88 4.13
CA SER A 57 -22.59 -2.59 5.01
C SER A 57 -21.90 -3.88 5.48
N GLY A 58 -20.61 -4.00 5.21
CA GLY A 58 -19.74 -5.09 5.64
C GLY A 58 -18.71 -5.44 4.56
N ASP A 59 -17.47 -5.03 4.75
CA ASP A 59 -16.36 -5.35 3.84
C ASP A 59 -15.36 -6.23 4.57
N PRO A 60 -15.33 -7.56 4.34
CA PRO A 60 -14.41 -8.45 5.02
C PRO A 60 -12.94 -8.19 4.63
N PHE A 61 -12.69 -7.53 3.51
CA PHE A 61 -11.34 -7.20 3.03
C PHE A 61 -10.95 -5.74 3.26
N TYR A 62 -11.63 -5.06 4.17
CA TYR A 62 -11.39 -3.66 4.49
C TYR A 62 -9.90 -3.35 4.78
N TRP A 63 -9.21 -4.20 5.53
CA TRP A 63 -7.80 -4.04 5.87
C TRP A 63 -6.89 -4.03 4.63
N MET A 64 -7.16 -4.90 3.67
CA MET A 64 -6.41 -5.00 2.42
C MET A 64 -6.68 -3.80 1.50
N ARG A 65 -7.95 -3.40 1.40
CA ARG A 65 -8.37 -2.23 0.61
C ARG A 65 -7.79 -0.93 1.17
N ALA A 66 -7.60 -0.84 2.49
CA ALA A 66 -6.96 0.31 3.11
C ALA A 66 -5.52 0.51 2.62
N ILE A 67 -4.75 -0.59 2.46
CA ILE A 67 -3.36 -0.56 1.99
C ILE A 67 -3.27 -0.26 0.49
N LEU A 68 -4.20 -0.82 -0.30
CA LEU A 68 -4.22 -0.66 -1.75
C LEU A 68 -4.94 0.61 -2.22
N ALA A 69 -5.34 1.48 -1.30
CA ALA A 69 -6.10 2.70 -1.58
C ALA A 69 -7.35 2.43 -2.44
N SER A 70 -8.09 1.40 -2.09
CA SER A 70 -9.26 0.90 -2.80
C SER A 70 -10.53 1.19 -1.98
N ASN A 71 -11.59 1.66 -2.64
CA ASN A 71 -12.89 1.90 -2.03
C ASN A 71 -13.96 1.07 -2.75
N ARG A 72 -14.66 0.20 -2.00
CA ARG A 72 -15.66 -0.73 -2.54
C ARG A 72 -16.79 0.00 -3.25
N GLY A 73 -17.12 -0.46 -4.46
CA GLY A 73 -18.22 0.09 -5.25
C GLY A 73 -17.98 1.46 -5.85
N SER A 74 -16.74 1.98 -5.80
CA SER A 74 -16.35 3.23 -6.41
C SER A 74 -15.59 3.02 -7.73
N LEU A 75 -15.44 4.11 -8.50
CA LEU A 75 -14.62 4.12 -9.70
C LEU A 75 -13.18 3.69 -9.44
N MET A 76 -12.65 3.99 -8.25
CA MET A 76 -11.29 3.64 -7.80
C MET A 76 -11.24 2.32 -6.99
N GLU A 77 -12.15 1.38 -7.27
CA GLU A 77 -12.19 0.11 -6.52
C GLU A 77 -10.93 -0.74 -6.71
N LEU A 78 -10.31 -0.72 -7.89
CA LEU A 78 -9.04 -1.39 -8.12
C LEU A 78 -7.87 -0.71 -7.39
N GLY A 79 -8.00 0.60 -7.09
CA GLY A 79 -6.98 1.37 -6.41
C GLY A 79 -5.62 1.30 -7.11
N ILE A 80 -4.56 1.18 -6.32
CA ILE A 80 -3.17 1.06 -6.81
C ILE A 80 -2.72 -0.39 -7.03
N ALA A 81 -3.58 -1.38 -6.75
CA ALA A 81 -3.23 -2.81 -6.81
C ALA A 81 -2.58 -3.24 -8.15
N PRO A 82 -3.13 -2.90 -9.33
CA PRO A 82 -2.53 -3.28 -10.61
C PRO A 82 -1.13 -2.68 -10.81
N LEU A 83 -0.92 -1.44 -10.38
CA LEU A 83 0.38 -0.74 -10.49
C LEU A 83 1.44 -1.39 -9.61
N VAL A 84 1.11 -1.64 -8.34
CA VAL A 84 2.03 -2.30 -7.40
C VAL A 84 2.35 -3.72 -7.88
N THR A 85 1.35 -4.48 -8.33
CA THR A 85 1.55 -5.85 -8.81
C THR A 85 2.40 -5.90 -10.07
N SER A 86 2.20 -4.99 -11.03
CA SER A 86 3.00 -4.92 -12.26
C SER A 86 4.46 -4.56 -11.97
N SER A 87 4.66 -3.57 -11.12
CA SER A 87 5.99 -3.13 -10.65
C SER A 87 6.73 -4.27 -9.95
N MET A 88 6.07 -4.94 -9.00
CA MET A 88 6.62 -6.08 -8.27
C MET A 88 6.98 -7.24 -9.20
N SER A 89 6.08 -7.59 -10.12
CA SER A 89 6.29 -8.71 -11.05
C SER A 89 7.50 -8.48 -11.94
N LEU A 90 7.65 -7.29 -12.53
CA LEU A 90 8.79 -6.96 -13.37
C LEU A 90 10.09 -6.85 -12.57
N GLN A 91 10.05 -6.31 -11.37
CA GLN A 91 11.23 -6.24 -10.50
C GLN A 91 11.69 -7.63 -10.08
N LEU A 92 10.78 -8.54 -9.76
CA LEU A 92 11.12 -9.94 -9.48
C LEU A 92 11.71 -10.64 -10.71
N LEU A 93 11.14 -10.45 -11.89
CA LEU A 93 11.65 -11.04 -13.14
C LEU A 93 13.05 -10.52 -13.51
N THR A 94 13.32 -9.24 -13.25
CA THR A 94 14.66 -8.66 -13.45
C THR A 94 15.64 -9.07 -12.35
N GLY A 95 15.20 -9.14 -11.09
CA GLY A 95 16.01 -9.58 -9.97
C GLY A 95 16.44 -11.05 -10.08
N THR A 96 15.56 -11.92 -10.57
CA THR A 96 15.88 -13.33 -10.87
C THR A 96 16.68 -13.52 -12.16
N ARG A 97 17.01 -12.45 -12.86
CA ARG A 97 17.70 -12.43 -14.17
C ARG A 97 16.99 -13.22 -15.29
N LEU A 98 15.71 -13.51 -15.13
CA LEU A 98 14.89 -14.08 -16.20
C LEU A 98 14.71 -13.07 -17.35
N VAL A 99 14.64 -11.79 -17.01
CA VAL A 99 14.62 -10.70 -17.99
C VAL A 99 15.96 -9.96 -17.90
N SER A 100 16.73 -9.97 -18.98
CA SER A 100 17.98 -9.21 -19.07
C SER A 100 17.67 -7.72 -19.26
N TYR A 101 17.99 -6.93 -18.25
CA TYR A 101 17.79 -5.48 -18.21
C TYR A 101 19.12 -4.79 -17.91
N ASP A 102 19.54 -3.88 -18.77
CA ASP A 102 20.72 -3.04 -18.54
C ASP A 102 20.30 -1.61 -18.20
N GLN A 103 20.34 -1.30 -16.90
CA GLN A 103 19.95 0.00 -16.35
C GLN A 103 20.77 1.18 -16.90
N LYS A 104 21.95 0.92 -17.47
CA LYS A 104 22.84 1.94 -18.04
C LYS A 104 22.45 2.39 -19.45
N ARG A 105 21.67 1.57 -20.16
CA ARG A 105 21.18 1.89 -21.51
C ARG A 105 19.86 2.63 -21.43
N GLY A 106 19.81 3.85 -22.00
CA GLY A 106 18.58 4.65 -22.03
C GLY A 106 17.42 3.94 -22.72
N GLU A 107 17.67 3.25 -23.84
CA GLU A 107 16.65 2.50 -24.59
C GLU A 107 16.05 1.35 -23.75
N ASP A 108 16.89 0.58 -23.04
CA ASP A 108 16.41 -0.52 -22.19
C ASP A 108 15.57 0.01 -21.02
N ARG A 109 15.90 1.19 -20.53
CA ARG A 109 15.14 1.85 -19.45
C ARG A 109 13.76 2.30 -19.92
N GLU A 110 13.65 2.90 -21.10
CA GLU A 110 12.37 3.29 -21.70
C GLU A 110 11.50 2.07 -22.01
N LEU A 111 12.09 1.01 -22.58
CA LEU A 111 11.40 -0.24 -22.83
C LEU A 111 10.90 -0.91 -21.52
N TYR A 112 11.69 -0.85 -20.46
CA TYR A 112 11.29 -1.36 -19.16
C TYR A 112 10.05 -0.62 -18.62
N HIS A 113 10.05 0.71 -18.65
CA HIS A 113 8.90 1.51 -18.22
C HIS A 113 7.66 1.28 -19.10
N SER A 114 7.83 1.17 -20.41
CA SER A 114 6.73 0.86 -21.34
C SER A 114 6.16 -0.53 -21.09
N THR A 115 7.02 -1.52 -20.81
CA THR A 115 6.60 -2.89 -20.45
C THR A 115 5.85 -2.89 -19.12
N GLN A 116 6.32 -2.13 -18.12
CA GLN A 116 5.64 -2.00 -16.84
C GLN A 116 4.23 -1.43 -16.99
N LYS A 117 4.05 -0.39 -17.81
CA LYS A 117 2.73 0.19 -18.12
C LYS A 117 1.82 -0.83 -18.80
N LEU A 118 2.35 -1.52 -19.81
CA LEU A 118 1.56 -2.51 -20.55
C LEU A 118 1.08 -3.63 -19.66
N VAL A 119 1.94 -4.14 -18.77
CA VAL A 119 1.58 -5.14 -17.76
C VAL A 119 0.56 -4.57 -16.77
N ALA A 120 0.71 -3.31 -16.34
CA ALA A 120 -0.24 -2.66 -15.45
C ALA A 120 -1.63 -2.57 -16.08
N TYR A 121 -1.74 -2.13 -17.33
CA TYR A 121 -3.01 -2.03 -18.03
C TYR A 121 -3.64 -3.41 -18.30
N GLY A 122 -2.81 -4.40 -18.65
CA GLY A 122 -3.27 -5.79 -18.79
C GLY A 122 -3.81 -6.35 -17.48
N LEU A 123 -3.11 -6.15 -16.37
CA LEU A 123 -3.58 -6.55 -15.04
C LEU A 123 -4.84 -5.82 -14.61
N THR A 124 -4.95 -4.51 -14.92
CA THR A 124 -6.16 -3.74 -14.63
C THR A 124 -7.37 -4.33 -15.35
N LEU A 125 -7.22 -4.70 -16.63
CA LEU A 125 -8.30 -5.32 -17.40
C LEU A 125 -8.67 -6.71 -16.83
N VAL A 126 -7.67 -7.53 -16.54
CA VAL A 126 -7.87 -8.88 -15.97
C VAL A 126 -8.55 -8.80 -14.60
N GLN A 127 -8.13 -7.88 -13.75
CA GLN A 127 -8.75 -7.68 -12.45
C GLN A 127 -10.19 -7.14 -12.58
N ALA A 128 -10.43 -6.17 -13.46
CA ALA A 128 -11.78 -5.65 -13.73
C ALA A 128 -12.73 -6.76 -14.20
N LEU A 129 -12.30 -7.58 -15.15
CA LEU A 129 -13.05 -8.77 -15.60
C LEU A 129 -13.26 -9.75 -14.44
N GLY A 130 -12.21 -10.03 -13.67
CA GLY A 130 -12.29 -10.94 -12.54
C GLY A 130 -13.30 -10.49 -11.48
N TYR A 131 -13.31 -9.21 -11.10
CA TYR A 131 -14.28 -8.67 -10.13
C TYR A 131 -15.71 -8.79 -10.62
N VAL A 132 -15.98 -8.47 -11.90
CA VAL A 132 -17.34 -8.56 -12.45
C VAL A 132 -17.77 -10.01 -12.60
N PHE A 133 -16.93 -10.90 -13.13
CA PHE A 133 -17.28 -12.31 -13.34
C PHE A 133 -17.25 -13.15 -12.06
N SER A 134 -16.53 -12.75 -11.02
CA SER A 134 -16.55 -13.43 -9.71
C SER A 134 -17.89 -13.25 -8.97
N GLY A 135 -18.77 -12.37 -9.47
CA GLY A 135 -20.05 -12.09 -8.83
C GLY A 135 -19.97 -11.12 -7.65
N ALA A 136 -18.85 -10.38 -7.50
CA ALA A 136 -18.67 -9.42 -6.42
C ALA A 136 -19.76 -8.33 -6.38
N TYR A 137 -20.36 -8.04 -7.54
CA TYR A 137 -21.44 -7.06 -7.68
C TYR A 137 -22.83 -7.69 -7.88
N GLY A 138 -22.91 -8.99 -7.98
CA GLY A 138 -24.11 -9.77 -8.29
C GLY A 138 -23.88 -10.72 -9.47
N SER A 139 -24.84 -11.63 -9.72
CA SER A 139 -24.70 -12.54 -10.85
C SER A 139 -24.80 -11.77 -12.17
N VAL A 140 -24.00 -12.16 -13.17
CA VAL A 140 -24.03 -11.54 -14.51
C VAL A 140 -25.44 -11.67 -15.16
N SER A 141 -26.19 -12.71 -14.79
CA SER A 141 -27.57 -12.90 -15.23
C SER A 141 -28.52 -11.86 -14.64
N ASP A 142 -28.31 -11.43 -13.40
CA ASP A 142 -29.18 -10.46 -12.71
C ASP A 142 -28.88 -9.03 -13.14
N LEU A 143 -27.58 -8.72 -13.35
CA LEU A 143 -27.11 -7.40 -13.77
C LEU A 143 -27.39 -7.12 -15.25
N GLY A 144 -27.43 -8.15 -16.09
CA GLY A 144 -27.47 -8.03 -17.54
C GLY A 144 -26.12 -7.80 -18.19
N ALA A 145 -25.94 -8.35 -19.39
CA ALA A 145 -24.65 -8.31 -20.10
C ALA A 145 -24.15 -6.89 -20.39
N ALA A 146 -25.05 -5.96 -20.74
CA ALA A 146 -24.69 -4.57 -21.03
C ALA A 146 -24.17 -3.83 -19.79
N THR A 147 -24.82 -4.00 -18.64
CA THR A 147 -24.41 -3.37 -17.38
C THR A 147 -23.09 -3.94 -16.89
N SER A 148 -22.91 -5.26 -17.01
CA SER A 148 -21.63 -5.91 -16.65
C SER A 148 -20.46 -5.43 -17.52
N ALA A 149 -20.67 -5.29 -18.84
CA ALA A 149 -19.66 -4.72 -19.74
C ALA A 149 -19.34 -3.27 -19.40
N LEU A 150 -20.36 -2.46 -19.08
CA LEU A 150 -20.18 -1.08 -18.66
C LEU A 150 -19.36 -0.98 -17.35
N MET A 151 -19.61 -1.85 -16.36
CA MET A 151 -18.84 -1.90 -15.12
C MET A 151 -17.37 -2.22 -15.37
N VAL A 152 -17.07 -3.18 -16.26
CA VAL A 152 -15.67 -3.50 -16.64
C VAL A 152 -15.00 -2.27 -17.23
N VAL A 153 -15.68 -1.54 -18.13
CA VAL A 153 -15.12 -0.32 -18.75
C VAL A 153 -14.88 0.76 -17.69
N GLN A 154 -15.81 0.96 -16.76
CA GLN A 154 -15.66 1.94 -15.68
C GLN A 154 -14.46 1.63 -14.79
N LEU A 155 -14.31 0.37 -14.34
CA LEU A 155 -13.19 -0.07 -13.54
C LEU A 155 -11.85 0.07 -14.28
N PHE A 156 -11.83 -0.27 -15.56
CA PHE A 156 -10.65 -0.12 -16.41
C PHE A 156 -10.24 1.35 -16.55
N VAL A 157 -11.22 2.24 -16.82
CA VAL A 157 -10.97 3.70 -16.92
C VAL A 157 -10.48 4.24 -15.57
N GLY A 158 -11.06 3.82 -14.45
CA GLY A 158 -10.58 4.19 -13.12
C GLY A 158 -9.11 3.83 -12.91
N GLY A 159 -8.73 2.58 -13.21
CA GLY A 159 -7.33 2.14 -13.11
C GLY A 159 -6.38 2.86 -14.07
N LEU A 160 -6.85 3.21 -15.27
CA LEU A 160 -6.09 4.00 -16.23
C LEU A 160 -5.84 5.43 -15.71
N ILE A 161 -6.84 6.06 -15.09
CA ILE A 161 -6.67 7.38 -14.46
C ILE A 161 -5.61 7.32 -13.36
N VAL A 162 -5.66 6.31 -12.48
CA VAL A 162 -4.66 6.13 -11.40
C VAL A 162 -3.26 5.95 -11.99
N ALA A 163 -3.11 5.16 -13.05
CA ALA A 163 -1.83 4.95 -13.72
C ALA A 163 -1.27 6.23 -14.35
N LEU A 164 -2.10 7.03 -14.99
CA LEU A 164 -1.67 8.31 -15.58
C LEU A 164 -1.32 9.35 -14.51
N LEU A 165 -2.04 9.38 -13.39
CA LEU A 165 -1.70 10.24 -12.26
C LEU A 165 -0.36 9.84 -11.63
N ASP A 166 -0.09 8.52 -11.50
CA ASP A 166 1.20 8.03 -11.00
C ASP A 166 2.34 8.42 -11.93
N GLU A 167 2.14 8.28 -13.23
CA GLU A 167 3.11 8.69 -14.24
C GLU A 167 3.38 10.21 -14.21
N MET A 168 2.34 11.02 -14.08
CA MET A 168 2.46 12.47 -14.00
C MET A 168 3.32 12.90 -12.79
N LEU A 169 3.08 12.33 -11.61
CA LEU A 169 3.84 12.68 -10.41
C LEU A 169 5.28 12.18 -10.48
N THR A 170 5.51 10.96 -10.98
CA THR A 170 6.85 10.36 -11.09
C THR A 170 7.73 11.01 -12.15
N LYS A 171 7.14 11.57 -13.22
CA LYS A 171 7.87 12.34 -14.27
C LYS A 171 8.32 13.73 -13.80
N GLY A 172 8.02 14.14 -12.55
CA GLY A 172 8.55 15.34 -11.92
C GLY A 172 7.61 16.54 -11.88
N TYR A 173 6.34 16.37 -12.27
CA TYR A 173 5.31 17.39 -12.07
C TYR A 173 4.89 17.51 -10.60
N GLY A 174 5.03 16.43 -9.81
CA GLY A 174 4.64 16.42 -8.41
C GLY A 174 5.76 16.09 -7.44
N ILE A 175 5.38 15.88 -6.18
CA ILE A 175 6.27 15.50 -5.09
C ILE A 175 6.11 14.01 -4.82
N GLY A 176 7.19 13.23 -4.94
CA GLY A 176 7.20 11.81 -4.62
C GLY A 176 6.45 10.92 -5.62
N SER A 177 5.98 9.75 -5.17
CA SER A 177 5.20 8.80 -5.96
C SER A 177 3.70 8.91 -5.66
N ALA A 178 2.87 8.79 -6.68
CA ALA A 178 1.43 8.83 -6.53
C ALA A 178 0.88 7.66 -5.69
N SER A 179 1.44 6.47 -5.87
CA SER A 179 1.03 5.29 -5.10
C SER A 179 1.10 5.54 -3.60
N ASN A 180 2.22 6.11 -3.13
CA ASN A 180 2.37 6.47 -1.72
C ASN A 180 1.38 7.58 -1.31
N LEU A 181 1.19 8.58 -2.16
CA LEU A 181 0.27 9.69 -1.90
C LEU A 181 -1.17 9.19 -1.72
N PHE A 182 -1.63 8.29 -2.59
CA PHE A 182 -2.98 7.75 -2.54
C PHE A 182 -3.23 6.86 -1.32
N ILE A 183 -2.23 6.07 -0.89
CA ILE A 183 -2.32 5.31 0.37
C ILE A 183 -2.53 6.25 1.55
N VAL A 184 -1.71 7.31 1.64
CA VAL A 184 -1.82 8.30 2.72
C VAL A 184 -3.16 9.01 2.69
N ALA A 185 -3.59 9.46 1.50
CA ALA A 185 -4.87 10.15 1.32
C ALA A 185 -6.04 9.29 1.81
N ASN A 186 -6.10 8.03 1.40
CA ASN A 186 -7.13 7.09 1.82
C ASN A 186 -7.09 6.80 3.33
N ALA A 187 -5.88 6.64 3.90
CA ALA A 187 -5.72 6.44 5.34
C ALA A 187 -6.17 7.68 6.14
N CYS A 188 -5.74 8.88 5.73
CA CYS A 188 -6.15 10.14 6.36
C CYS A 188 -7.66 10.39 6.25
N GLU A 189 -8.25 10.14 5.07
CA GLU A 189 -9.69 10.26 4.84
C GLU A 189 -10.47 9.41 5.84
N LYS A 190 -10.09 8.14 5.99
CA LYS A 190 -10.75 7.21 6.93
C LYS A 190 -10.63 7.64 8.39
N VAL A 191 -9.46 8.11 8.81
CA VAL A 191 -9.25 8.61 10.17
C VAL A 191 -10.07 9.87 10.43
N ILE A 192 -10.06 10.84 9.48
CA ILE A 192 -10.81 12.09 9.60
C ILE A 192 -12.32 11.79 9.60
N TRP A 193 -12.78 10.91 8.71
CA TRP A 193 -14.19 10.52 8.66
C TRP A 193 -14.63 9.87 9.98
N SER A 194 -13.89 8.90 10.48
CA SER A 194 -14.18 8.23 11.76
C SER A 194 -14.13 9.17 12.97
N ALA A 195 -13.38 10.27 12.88
CA ALA A 195 -13.30 11.27 13.95
C ALA A 195 -14.43 12.32 13.87
N PHE A 196 -14.73 12.84 12.66
CA PHE A 196 -15.54 14.05 12.45
C PHE A 196 -16.79 13.83 11.57
N SER A 197 -17.19 12.58 11.24
CA SER A 197 -18.37 12.35 10.42
C SER A 197 -19.63 12.93 11.06
N PRO A 198 -20.36 13.83 10.36
CA PRO A 198 -21.62 14.39 10.83
C PRO A 198 -22.81 13.45 10.56
N VAL A 199 -22.60 12.30 9.92
CA VAL A 199 -23.65 11.36 9.59
C VAL A 199 -24.20 10.71 10.84
N SER A 200 -25.52 10.64 10.97
CA SER A 200 -26.19 9.95 12.10
C SER A 200 -26.49 8.50 11.72
N ILE A 201 -26.07 7.57 12.55
CA ILE A 201 -26.35 6.14 12.43
C ILE A 201 -27.43 5.78 13.47
N GLN A 202 -28.36 4.91 13.05
CA GLN A 202 -29.31 4.30 13.97
C GLN A 202 -28.63 3.20 14.76
N THR A 203 -28.33 3.49 16.02
CA THR A 203 -27.75 2.55 16.98
C THR A 203 -28.86 1.89 17.78
N SER A 204 -28.60 0.76 18.43
CA SER A 204 -29.53 0.09 19.36
C SER A 204 -30.14 1.03 20.42
N ARG A 205 -29.53 2.20 20.66
CA ARG A 205 -29.91 3.21 21.66
C ARG A 205 -30.50 4.51 21.09
N GLY A 206 -30.67 4.59 19.78
CA GLY A 206 -31.19 5.76 19.08
C GLY A 206 -30.21 6.33 18.04
N PRO A 207 -30.56 7.46 17.40
CA PRO A 207 -29.70 8.11 16.43
C PRO A 207 -28.49 8.73 17.12
N GLU A 208 -27.29 8.30 16.73
CA GLU A 208 -26.00 8.83 17.22
C GLU A 208 -25.14 9.26 16.04
N PHE A 209 -24.21 10.21 16.26
CA PHE A 209 -23.23 10.58 15.23
C PHE A 209 -22.21 9.46 15.03
N GLU A 210 -21.87 9.19 13.78
CA GLU A 210 -20.85 8.21 13.42
C GLU A 210 -19.46 8.66 13.92
N GLY A 211 -19.11 9.95 13.76
CA GLY A 211 -17.83 10.51 14.19
C GLY A 211 -17.63 10.41 15.70
N SER A 212 -16.52 9.82 16.12
CA SER A 212 -16.23 9.56 17.55
C SER A 212 -16.13 10.83 18.38
N ILE A 213 -15.54 11.92 17.84
CA ILE A 213 -15.40 13.21 18.50
C ILE A 213 -16.77 13.91 18.58
N LEU A 214 -17.51 13.94 17.47
CA LEU A 214 -18.83 14.57 17.44
C LEU A 214 -19.82 13.85 18.38
N ALA A 215 -19.78 12.51 18.40
CA ALA A 215 -20.58 11.73 19.32
C ALA A 215 -20.22 12.01 20.80
N PHE A 216 -18.93 12.11 21.12
CA PHE A 216 -18.49 12.48 22.46
C PHE A 216 -19.05 13.84 22.89
N PHE A 217 -18.93 14.87 22.06
CA PHE A 217 -19.49 16.18 22.36
C PHE A 217 -21.01 16.17 22.44
N SER A 218 -21.69 15.48 21.53
CA SER A 218 -23.15 15.38 21.58
C SER A 218 -23.64 14.70 22.87
N LEU A 219 -22.98 13.64 23.31
CA LEU A 219 -23.30 12.97 24.57
C LEU A 219 -22.97 13.83 25.79
N LEU A 220 -21.89 14.63 25.73
CA LEU A 220 -21.52 15.53 26.82
C LEU A 220 -22.60 16.60 27.07
N PHE A 221 -23.22 17.12 26.00
CA PHE A 221 -24.28 18.14 26.11
C PHE A 221 -25.66 17.57 26.36
N THR A 222 -25.97 16.38 25.78
CA THR A 222 -27.32 15.80 25.85
C THR A 222 -27.50 14.90 27.09
N SER A 223 -26.49 14.10 27.46
CA SER A 223 -26.56 13.16 28.56
C SER A 223 -25.18 12.86 29.18
N PRO A 224 -24.70 13.69 30.12
CA PRO A 224 -23.36 13.56 30.70
C PRO A 224 -23.09 12.21 31.38
N SER A 225 -24.13 11.54 31.91
CA SER A 225 -24.01 10.22 32.51
C SER A 225 -23.61 9.10 31.53
N ARG A 226 -23.78 9.33 30.21
CA ARG A 226 -23.46 8.38 29.15
C ARG A 226 -22.10 8.63 28.48
N VAL A 227 -21.34 9.63 28.90
CA VAL A 227 -20.02 9.94 28.36
C VAL A 227 -19.05 8.75 28.34
N PRO A 228 -18.99 7.88 29.39
CA PRO A 228 -18.14 6.68 29.36
C PRO A 228 -18.47 5.72 28.20
N TYR A 229 -19.71 5.70 27.73
CA TYR A 229 -20.10 4.88 26.58
C TYR A 229 -19.39 5.29 25.28
N ALA A 230 -19.11 6.59 25.07
CA ALA A 230 -18.40 7.06 23.89
C ALA A 230 -16.99 6.42 23.71
N PHE A 231 -16.39 5.95 24.80
CA PHE A 231 -15.09 5.27 24.78
C PHE A 231 -15.19 3.80 24.34
N PHE A 232 -16.33 3.13 24.59
CA PHE A 232 -16.49 1.69 24.38
C PHE A 232 -17.66 1.34 23.45
N ARG A 233 -17.96 2.21 22.48
CA ARG A 233 -18.99 1.92 21.47
C ARG A 233 -18.58 0.72 20.61
N THR A 234 -19.51 -0.17 20.32
CA THR A 234 -19.27 -1.36 19.47
C THR A 234 -19.82 -1.20 18.05
N GLU A 235 -20.90 -0.41 17.89
CA GLU A 235 -21.60 -0.26 16.60
C GLU A 235 -21.06 0.89 15.72
N ALA A 236 -20.18 1.74 16.28
CA ALA A 236 -19.60 2.88 15.60
C ALA A 236 -18.15 3.11 16.08
N PRO A 237 -17.34 3.90 15.33
CA PRO A 237 -15.98 4.24 15.75
C PRO A 237 -15.98 4.83 17.17
N ASN A 238 -15.15 4.29 18.05
CA ASN A 238 -15.07 4.70 19.45
C ASN A 238 -13.88 5.64 19.69
N LEU A 239 -13.96 6.42 20.78
CA LEU A 239 -12.91 7.37 21.14
C LEU A 239 -11.60 6.66 21.52
N THR A 240 -11.69 5.46 22.09
CA THR A 240 -10.52 4.64 22.43
C THR A 240 -9.73 4.26 21.17
N SER A 241 -10.40 3.83 20.09
CA SER A 241 -9.73 3.53 18.80
C SER A 241 -9.05 4.76 18.21
N LEU A 242 -9.61 5.95 18.37
CA LEU A 242 -8.97 7.18 17.93
C LEU A 242 -7.71 7.50 18.75
N LEU A 243 -7.77 7.35 20.06
CA LEU A 243 -6.62 7.56 20.96
C LEU A 243 -5.51 6.53 20.68
N THR A 244 -5.86 5.25 20.51
CA THR A 244 -4.88 4.21 20.16
C THR A 244 -4.24 4.46 18.81
N THR A 245 -5.01 4.94 17.82
CA THR A 245 -4.49 5.36 16.51
C THR A 245 -3.44 6.47 16.65
N GLY A 246 -3.71 7.48 17.48
CA GLY A 246 -2.76 8.54 17.79
C GLY A 246 -1.49 8.02 18.47
N VAL A 247 -1.63 7.17 19.48
CA VAL A 247 -0.48 6.60 20.22
C VAL A 247 0.39 5.75 19.32
N VAL A 248 -0.21 4.84 18.54
CA VAL A 248 0.53 3.98 17.59
C VAL A 248 1.21 4.83 16.52
N GLY A 249 0.53 5.87 16.01
CA GLY A 249 1.10 6.82 15.08
C GLY A 249 2.34 7.54 15.65
N LEU A 250 2.30 7.98 16.90
CA LEU A 250 3.45 8.59 17.58
C LEU A 250 4.60 7.59 17.79
N ILE A 251 4.33 6.35 18.13
CA ILE A 251 5.35 5.29 18.26
C ILE A 251 6.00 5.04 16.90
N ALA A 252 5.21 4.93 15.83
CA ALA A 252 5.71 4.74 14.48
C ALA A 252 6.60 5.91 14.04
N LEU A 253 6.18 7.14 14.32
CA LEU A 253 6.94 8.36 14.01
C LEU A 253 8.26 8.41 14.79
N TYR A 254 8.26 8.05 16.07
CA TYR A 254 9.46 7.98 16.89
C TYR A 254 10.48 6.96 16.34
N LEU A 255 10.02 5.78 15.94
CA LEU A 255 10.86 4.75 15.36
C LEU A 255 11.43 5.13 13.97
N GLN A 256 10.76 5.99 13.20
CA GLN A 256 11.29 6.53 11.94
C GLN A 256 12.55 7.39 12.15
N GLY A 257 12.70 8.01 13.31
CA GLY A 257 13.86 8.80 13.67
C GLY A 257 15.13 7.99 13.92
N TYR A 258 15.00 6.67 14.16
CA TYR A 258 16.17 5.81 14.46
C TYR A 258 17.02 5.58 13.22
N ARG A 259 18.30 5.96 13.33
CA ARG A 259 19.29 5.79 12.26
C ARG A 259 20.67 5.51 12.85
N ILE A 260 21.46 4.70 12.16
CA ILE A 260 22.88 4.48 12.44
C ILE A 260 23.66 5.42 11.54
N GLU A 261 24.49 6.28 12.11
CA GLU A 261 25.29 7.24 11.36
C GLU A 261 26.72 6.70 11.17
N ILE A 262 27.08 6.37 9.93
CA ILE A 262 28.41 5.91 9.58
C ILE A 262 29.24 7.12 9.15
N PRO A 263 30.40 7.41 9.81
CA PRO A 263 31.23 8.53 9.46
C PRO A 263 31.95 8.29 8.12
N VAL A 264 31.70 9.16 7.14
CA VAL A 264 32.33 9.16 5.82
C VAL A 264 33.11 10.47 5.59
N LYS A 265 34.18 10.41 4.78
CA LYS A 265 35.00 11.56 4.42
C LYS A 265 35.03 11.72 2.90
N TYR A 266 35.10 12.98 2.45
CA TYR A 266 35.41 13.27 1.06
C TYR A 266 36.90 13.02 0.78
N GLN A 267 37.20 12.30 -0.31
CA GLN A 267 38.56 12.01 -0.72
C GLN A 267 39.33 13.29 -1.12
N LYS A 268 38.63 14.23 -1.78
CA LYS A 268 39.23 15.47 -2.29
C LYS A 268 39.41 16.55 -1.21
N VAL A 269 38.58 16.57 -0.17
CA VAL A 269 38.58 17.61 0.87
C VAL A 269 38.65 16.94 2.25
N ARG A 270 39.85 16.76 2.80
CA ARG A 270 40.08 16.03 4.07
C ARG A 270 39.39 16.64 5.29
N SER A 271 39.06 17.94 5.25
CA SER A 271 38.39 18.63 6.37
C SER A 271 36.87 18.42 6.38
N MET A 272 36.26 18.02 5.25
CA MET A 272 34.84 17.84 5.16
C MET A 272 34.44 16.43 5.57
N GLN A 273 33.90 16.31 6.78
CA GLN A 273 33.36 15.06 7.31
C GLN A 273 31.85 15.13 7.17
N THR A 274 31.26 14.04 6.70
CA THR A 274 29.81 13.87 6.64
C THR A 274 29.44 12.49 7.19
N THR A 275 28.18 12.27 7.50
CA THR A 275 27.68 10.98 7.96
C THR A 275 26.78 10.36 6.91
N TYR A 276 26.89 9.04 6.72
CA TYR A 276 25.96 8.26 5.91
C TYR A 276 24.94 7.62 6.85
N PRO A 277 23.67 8.09 6.84
CA PRO A 277 22.65 7.56 7.73
C PRO A 277 22.05 6.27 7.16
N ILE A 278 22.10 5.19 7.92
CA ILE A 278 21.35 3.96 7.67
C ILE A 278 20.12 4.00 8.59
N LYS A 279 18.94 4.20 8.02
CA LYS A 279 17.67 4.26 8.77
C LYS A 279 17.26 2.88 9.25
N LEU A 280 16.57 2.78 10.39
CA LEU A 280 16.01 1.52 10.90
C LEU A 280 15.04 0.90 9.86
N PHE A 281 14.15 1.71 9.30
CA PHE A 281 13.29 1.30 8.20
C PHE A 281 13.99 1.55 6.85
N TYR A 282 15.06 0.79 6.59
CA TYR A 282 15.90 0.95 5.40
C TYR A 282 15.12 0.77 4.09
N THR A 283 14.25 -0.23 4.05
CA THR A 283 13.36 -0.51 2.91
C THR A 283 12.03 0.26 2.99
N GLY A 284 11.86 1.11 4.01
CA GLY A 284 10.64 1.86 4.26
C GLY A 284 9.44 0.94 4.49
N ASN A 285 8.33 1.28 3.86
CA ASN A 285 7.05 0.59 3.95
C ASN A 285 6.87 -0.54 2.91
N THR A 286 7.81 -0.68 1.98
CA THR A 286 7.72 -1.61 0.84
C THR A 286 7.44 -3.06 1.25
N PRO A 287 8.04 -3.64 2.31
CA PRO A 287 7.76 -5.02 2.71
C PRO A 287 6.28 -5.29 3.02
N VAL A 288 5.61 -4.35 3.68
CA VAL A 288 4.18 -4.50 4.02
C VAL A 288 3.30 -4.37 2.79
N VAL A 289 3.61 -3.41 1.91
CA VAL A 289 2.86 -3.23 0.65
C VAL A 289 2.99 -4.47 -0.24
N LEU A 290 4.20 -5.03 -0.36
CA LEU A 290 4.43 -6.24 -1.14
C LEU A 290 3.71 -7.46 -0.55
N LEU A 291 3.77 -7.64 0.78
CA LEU A 291 3.05 -8.72 1.46
C LEU A 291 1.54 -8.60 1.23
N SER A 292 0.99 -7.40 1.39
CA SER A 292 -0.44 -7.14 1.20
C SER A 292 -0.87 -7.34 -0.25
N ALA A 293 -0.06 -6.91 -1.21
CA ALA A 293 -0.33 -7.15 -2.63
C ALA A 293 -0.27 -8.65 -2.97
N LEU A 294 0.67 -9.40 -2.38
CA LEU A 294 0.75 -10.85 -2.55
C LEU A 294 -0.52 -11.53 -2.01
N VAL A 295 -0.92 -11.19 -0.78
CA VAL A 295 -2.13 -11.74 -0.14
C VAL A 295 -3.38 -11.40 -0.94
N ALA A 296 -3.49 -10.15 -1.43
CA ALA A 296 -4.59 -9.71 -2.28
C ALA A 296 -4.72 -10.55 -3.55
N ASN A 297 -3.59 -10.79 -4.22
CA ASN A 297 -3.58 -11.62 -5.44
C ASN A 297 -3.93 -13.07 -5.14
N ILE A 298 -3.45 -13.64 -4.02
CA ILE A 298 -3.82 -15.00 -3.59
C ILE A 298 -5.33 -15.08 -3.33
N PHE A 299 -5.90 -14.12 -2.62
CA PHE A 299 -7.34 -14.09 -2.33
C PHE A 299 -8.16 -13.96 -3.60
N PHE A 300 -7.77 -13.04 -4.49
CA PHE A 300 -8.44 -12.85 -5.77
C PHE A 300 -8.45 -14.13 -6.60
N VAL A 301 -7.30 -14.75 -6.81
CA VAL A 301 -7.18 -16.00 -7.56
C VAL A 301 -7.96 -17.13 -6.90
N SER A 302 -7.85 -17.29 -5.58
CA SER A 302 -8.58 -18.30 -4.81
C SER A 302 -10.09 -18.14 -4.93
N GLN A 303 -10.60 -16.91 -4.83
CA GLN A 303 -12.04 -16.62 -4.94
C GLN A 303 -12.58 -16.89 -6.34
N VAL A 304 -11.86 -16.47 -7.37
CA VAL A 304 -12.23 -16.75 -8.78
C VAL A 304 -12.24 -18.25 -9.06
N LEU A 305 -11.23 -18.98 -8.62
CA LEU A 305 -11.16 -20.44 -8.80
C LEU A 305 -12.27 -21.16 -8.04
N TYR A 306 -12.54 -20.77 -6.79
CA TYR A 306 -13.60 -21.38 -5.99
C TYR A 306 -14.99 -21.15 -6.60
N ASN A 307 -15.28 -19.97 -7.12
CA ASN A 307 -16.54 -19.68 -7.79
C ASN A 307 -16.69 -20.41 -9.11
N SER A 308 -15.58 -20.65 -9.83
CA SER A 308 -15.59 -21.35 -11.14
C SER A 308 -15.64 -22.87 -11.00
N VAL A 309 -14.93 -23.46 -10.02
CA VAL A 309 -14.72 -24.92 -9.92
C VAL A 309 -14.83 -25.39 -8.46
N LYS A 310 -16.02 -25.35 -7.89
CA LYS A 310 -16.28 -25.69 -6.47
C LYS A 310 -15.92 -27.12 -6.05
N SER A 311 -15.77 -28.07 -6.99
CA SER A 311 -15.66 -29.50 -6.71
C SER A 311 -14.22 -30.06 -6.64
N ASN A 312 -13.18 -29.26 -6.92
CA ASN A 312 -11.82 -29.78 -6.97
C ASN A 312 -11.11 -29.65 -5.60
N PHE A 313 -10.47 -30.76 -5.17
CA PHE A 313 -9.69 -30.81 -3.93
C PHE A 313 -8.59 -29.75 -3.87
N LEU A 314 -7.88 -29.49 -4.98
CA LEU A 314 -6.83 -28.46 -5.06
C LEU A 314 -7.36 -27.04 -4.85
N VAL A 315 -8.55 -26.75 -5.37
CA VAL A 315 -9.20 -25.45 -5.18
C VAL A 315 -9.60 -25.25 -3.72
N ASN A 316 -10.14 -26.30 -3.08
CA ASN A 316 -10.50 -26.27 -1.66
C ASN A 316 -9.27 -26.15 -0.74
N LEU A 317 -8.10 -26.65 -1.17
CA LEU A 317 -6.84 -26.48 -0.44
C LEU A 317 -6.34 -25.03 -0.48
N ILE A 318 -6.54 -24.34 -1.61
CA ILE A 318 -6.16 -22.92 -1.76
C ILE A 318 -7.09 -22.03 -0.94
N GLY A 319 -8.41 -22.28 -1.00
CA GLY A 319 -9.36 -21.54 -0.18
C GLY A 319 -10.80 -21.99 -0.36
N GLN A 320 -11.49 -22.06 0.76
CA GLN A 320 -12.94 -22.30 0.82
C GLN A 320 -13.62 -20.98 1.22
N TRP A 321 -14.58 -20.54 0.43
CA TRP A 321 -15.24 -19.28 0.61
C TRP A 321 -16.71 -19.48 0.99
N GLN A 322 -17.17 -18.76 2.01
CA GLN A 322 -18.57 -18.77 2.45
C GLN A 322 -19.13 -17.35 2.41
N ALA A 323 -20.35 -17.22 1.87
CA ALA A 323 -21.06 -15.95 1.90
C ALA A 323 -21.49 -15.61 3.34
N ILE A 324 -21.43 -14.34 3.70
CA ILE A 324 -21.90 -13.85 5.00
C ILE A 324 -23.43 -13.82 4.98
N SER A 325 -24.07 -14.21 6.09
CA SER A 325 -25.54 -14.30 6.21
C SER A 325 -26.26 -12.98 5.87
N ASP A 326 -25.64 -11.87 6.21
CA ASP A 326 -26.21 -10.52 6.04
C ASP A 326 -25.96 -9.91 4.65
N ASP A 327 -24.90 -10.37 3.97
CA ASP A 327 -24.56 -9.95 2.61
C ASP A 327 -24.07 -11.13 1.76
N PRO A 328 -24.94 -11.74 0.93
CA PRO A 328 -24.54 -12.87 0.09
C PRO A 328 -23.47 -12.53 -0.96
N ARG A 329 -23.16 -11.24 -1.16
CA ARG A 329 -22.13 -10.76 -2.07
C ARG A 329 -20.74 -10.64 -1.40
N ALA A 330 -20.72 -10.62 -0.06
CA ALA A 330 -19.47 -10.62 0.71
C ALA A 330 -19.13 -12.06 1.10
N SER A 331 -17.99 -12.56 0.65
CA SER A 331 -17.49 -13.89 0.99
C SER A 331 -16.25 -13.79 1.88
N VAL A 332 -16.19 -14.68 2.87
CA VAL A 332 -15.08 -14.78 3.82
C VAL A 332 -14.39 -16.13 3.63
N PRO A 333 -13.08 -16.22 3.69
CA PRO A 333 -12.39 -17.50 3.66
C PRO A 333 -12.64 -18.26 4.98
N VAL A 334 -13.18 -19.48 4.87
CA VAL A 334 -13.50 -20.34 6.01
C VAL A 334 -12.53 -21.53 6.12
N GLY A 335 -11.80 -21.81 5.03
CA GLY A 335 -10.85 -22.92 5.00
C GLY A 335 -9.79 -22.76 3.94
N GLY A 336 -8.80 -23.66 3.98
CA GLY A 336 -7.67 -23.67 3.06
C GLY A 336 -6.58 -22.64 3.41
N LEU A 337 -5.64 -22.45 2.49
CA LEU A 337 -4.52 -21.53 2.68
C LEU A 337 -5.00 -20.08 2.92
N ALA A 338 -6.07 -19.66 2.22
CA ALA A 338 -6.65 -18.34 2.36
C ALA A 338 -7.11 -18.03 3.79
N TYR A 339 -7.68 -19.02 4.49
CA TYR A 339 -8.08 -18.88 5.89
C TYR A 339 -6.87 -18.61 6.80
N TRP A 340 -5.79 -19.38 6.64
CA TRP A 340 -4.59 -19.24 7.47
C TRP A 340 -3.86 -17.91 7.29
N ILE A 341 -4.01 -17.28 6.13
CA ILE A 341 -3.38 -15.99 5.78
C ILE A 341 -4.29 -14.81 6.12
N SER A 342 -5.58 -15.03 6.38
CA SER A 342 -6.51 -13.95 6.71
C SER A 342 -6.30 -13.44 8.13
N PRO A 343 -6.47 -12.12 8.38
CA PRO A 343 -6.39 -11.59 9.73
C PRO A 343 -7.55 -12.11 10.59
N PRO A 344 -7.34 -12.35 11.87
CA PRO A 344 -8.39 -12.70 12.80
C PRO A 344 -9.43 -11.57 12.90
N GLY A 345 -10.70 -11.91 12.98
CA GLY A 345 -11.78 -10.94 12.99
C GLY A 345 -11.88 -10.16 14.31
N SER A 346 -11.42 -10.75 15.41
CA SER A 346 -11.51 -10.19 16.76
C SER A 346 -10.35 -10.65 17.64
N ILE A 347 -10.01 -9.85 18.66
CA ILE A 347 -9.04 -10.26 19.71
C ILE A 347 -9.54 -11.52 20.44
N LEU A 348 -10.85 -11.71 20.50
CA LEU A 348 -11.44 -12.90 21.13
C LEU A 348 -11.11 -14.20 20.36
N ASP A 349 -10.78 -14.10 19.07
CA ASP A 349 -10.37 -15.24 18.26
C ASP A 349 -9.05 -15.86 18.74
N LEU A 350 -8.25 -15.07 19.49
CA LEU A 350 -7.07 -15.61 20.19
C LEU A 350 -7.42 -16.73 21.18
N PHE A 351 -8.61 -16.70 21.74
CA PHE A 351 -9.09 -17.73 22.66
C PHE A 351 -9.88 -18.83 21.96
N SER A 352 -10.55 -18.52 20.86
CA SER A 352 -11.33 -19.48 20.07
C SER A 352 -10.44 -20.35 19.18
N ASP A 353 -9.55 -19.72 18.41
CA ASP A 353 -8.65 -20.37 17.43
C ASP A 353 -7.20 -19.89 17.58
N PRO A 354 -6.48 -20.28 18.67
CA PRO A 354 -5.13 -19.78 18.94
C PRO A 354 -4.12 -20.18 17.86
N PHE A 355 -4.29 -21.34 17.21
CA PHE A 355 -3.40 -21.80 16.15
C PHE A 355 -3.47 -20.90 14.92
N HIS A 356 -4.65 -20.47 14.52
CA HIS A 356 -4.83 -19.53 13.39
C HIS A 356 -4.12 -18.22 13.68
N VAL A 357 -4.32 -17.63 14.86
CA VAL A 357 -3.71 -16.35 15.23
C VAL A 357 -2.18 -16.45 15.26
N VAL A 358 -1.63 -17.51 15.88
CA VAL A 358 -0.17 -17.72 15.93
C VAL A 358 0.41 -17.89 14.53
N PHE A 359 -0.26 -18.64 13.66
CA PHE A 359 0.19 -18.83 12.28
C PHE A 359 0.16 -17.50 11.51
N TYR A 360 -0.93 -16.72 11.62
CA TYR A 360 -1.06 -15.41 10.98
C TYR A 360 0.04 -14.45 11.43
N VAL A 361 0.28 -14.34 12.75
CA VAL A 361 1.37 -13.52 13.31
C VAL A 361 2.73 -13.95 12.76
N ALA A 362 3.02 -15.25 12.77
CA ALA A 362 4.28 -15.79 12.25
C ALA A 362 4.41 -15.52 10.73
N PHE A 363 3.33 -15.68 9.97
CA PHE A 363 3.29 -15.40 8.54
C PHE A 363 3.60 -13.93 8.23
N VAL A 364 2.95 -13.00 8.91
CA VAL A 364 3.16 -11.55 8.69
C VAL A 364 4.59 -11.15 9.06
N LEU A 365 5.09 -11.58 10.22
CA LEU A 365 6.45 -11.25 10.66
C LEU A 365 7.52 -11.85 9.75
N ALA A 366 7.39 -13.12 9.40
CA ALA A 366 8.31 -13.80 8.48
C ALA A 366 8.23 -13.18 7.09
N GLY A 367 7.03 -12.92 6.56
CA GLY A 367 6.81 -12.32 5.26
C GLY A 367 7.42 -10.93 5.15
N CYS A 368 7.13 -10.04 6.10
CA CYS A 368 7.72 -8.69 6.13
C CYS A 368 9.26 -8.73 6.25
N THR A 369 9.80 -9.66 7.04
CA THR A 369 11.26 -9.81 7.19
C THR A 369 11.90 -10.31 5.90
N LEU A 370 11.31 -11.31 5.25
CA LEU A 370 11.78 -11.87 3.98
C LEU A 370 11.71 -10.83 2.87
N PHE A 371 10.58 -10.14 2.71
CA PHE A 371 10.43 -9.08 1.71
C PHE A 371 11.37 -7.91 1.99
N GLY A 372 11.59 -7.53 3.25
CA GLY A 372 12.56 -6.51 3.61
C GLY A 372 13.97 -6.86 3.18
N LYS A 373 14.38 -8.12 3.34
CA LYS A 373 15.70 -8.60 2.93
C LYS A 373 15.83 -8.77 1.42
N THR A 374 14.86 -9.39 0.76
CA THR A 374 14.91 -9.64 -0.70
C THR A 374 14.77 -8.35 -1.50
N TRP A 375 14.05 -7.35 -0.97
CA TRP A 375 13.87 -6.06 -1.62
C TRP A 375 15.19 -5.31 -1.86
N ILE A 376 16.16 -5.45 -0.96
CA ILE A 376 17.49 -4.85 -1.12
C ILE A 376 18.18 -5.36 -2.39
N ASP A 377 18.09 -6.66 -2.64
CA ASP A 377 18.73 -7.29 -3.79
C ASP A 377 18.02 -6.88 -5.09
N VAL A 378 16.71 -6.78 -5.04
CA VAL A 378 15.87 -6.40 -6.20
C VAL A 378 16.06 -4.93 -6.59
N THR A 379 16.20 -4.03 -5.61
CA THR A 379 16.36 -2.58 -5.88
C THR A 379 17.81 -2.14 -6.08
N ASN A 380 18.75 -3.09 -6.10
CA ASN A 380 20.18 -2.78 -6.16
C ASN A 380 20.63 -1.76 -5.09
N SER A 381 20.00 -1.83 -3.92
CA SER A 381 20.37 -1.01 -2.74
C SER A 381 21.18 -1.79 -1.72
N GLY A 382 21.78 -2.90 -2.15
CA GLY A 382 22.64 -3.75 -1.36
C GLY A 382 23.98 -3.10 -1.03
N SER A 383 24.72 -3.72 -0.12
CA SER A 383 26.01 -3.25 0.37
C SER A 383 27.05 -3.01 -0.73
N LYS A 384 27.05 -3.84 -1.78
CA LYS A 384 27.98 -3.71 -2.92
C LYS A 384 27.68 -2.46 -3.75
N GLU A 385 26.41 -2.21 -4.04
CA GLU A 385 25.94 -1.06 -4.80
C GLU A 385 26.12 0.23 -4.01
N VAL A 386 25.82 0.21 -2.70
CA VAL A 386 26.07 1.36 -1.81
C VAL A 386 27.57 1.67 -1.74
N ALA A 387 28.43 0.67 -1.61
CA ALA A 387 29.89 0.88 -1.63
C ALA A 387 30.37 1.47 -2.97
N LYS A 388 29.78 1.05 -4.09
CA LYS A 388 30.08 1.58 -5.41
C LYS A 388 29.62 3.03 -5.56
N ASN A 389 28.40 3.34 -5.12
CA ASN A 389 27.89 4.71 -5.11
C ASN A 389 28.73 5.63 -4.23
N LEU A 390 29.15 5.18 -3.05
CA LEU A 390 30.08 5.94 -2.19
C LEU A 390 31.39 6.27 -2.93
N LYS A 391 31.95 5.32 -3.69
CA LYS A 391 33.15 5.57 -4.51
C LYS A 391 32.90 6.54 -5.65
N GLU A 392 31.77 6.43 -6.34
CA GLU A 392 31.40 7.35 -7.42
C GLU A 392 31.25 8.80 -6.91
N TYR A 393 30.73 8.98 -5.68
CA TYR A 393 30.67 10.29 -5.01
C TYR A 393 31.97 10.70 -4.32
N ASN A 394 33.08 9.97 -4.51
CA ASN A 394 34.38 10.19 -3.84
C ASN A 394 34.28 10.23 -2.30
N LEU A 395 33.40 9.42 -1.73
CA LEU A 395 33.23 9.25 -0.31
C LEU A 395 33.94 7.98 0.16
N THR A 396 34.73 8.07 1.24
CA THR A 396 35.39 6.92 1.85
C THR A 396 35.04 6.82 3.32
N MET A 397 34.89 5.60 3.84
CA MET A 397 34.66 5.36 5.27
C MET A 397 35.90 5.63 6.07
N ARG A 398 35.75 6.36 7.20
CA ARG A 398 36.83 6.65 8.10
C ARG A 398 37.35 5.38 8.80
N GLY A 399 38.64 5.07 8.67
CA GLY A 399 39.24 3.94 9.36
C GLY A 399 39.19 2.59 8.64
N TYR A 400 38.55 2.54 7.46
CA TYR A 400 38.43 1.30 6.67
C TYR A 400 39.09 1.45 5.30
N ARG A 401 39.71 0.37 4.82
CA ARG A 401 40.20 0.29 3.43
C ARG A 401 39.02 0.04 2.49
N ASP A 402 39.11 0.46 1.25
CA ASP A 402 38.06 0.30 0.22
C ASP A 402 37.58 -1.16 0.05
N SER A 403 38.49 -2.14 0.26
CA SER A 403 38.14 -3.56 0.20
C SER A 403 37.32 -4.05 1.39
N THR A 404 37.39 -3.39 2.55
CA THR A 404 36.65 -3.77 3.76
C THR A 404 35.33 -3.02 3.93
N VAL A 405 35.08 -1.94 3.16
CA VAL A 405 33.85 -1.16 3.21
C VAL A 405 32.64 -2.02 2.89
N VAL A 406 32.74 -2.88 1.87
CA VAL A 406 31.64 -3.81 1.49
C VAL A 406 31.31 -4.76 2.64
N ALA A 407 32.31 -5.34 3.30
CA ALA A 407 32.11 -6.27 4.41
C ALA A 407 31.47 -5.59 5.63
N VAL A 408 31.78 -4.32 5.87
CA VAL A 408 31.16 -3.53 6.95
C VAL A 408 29.69 -3.24 6.60
N LEU A 409 29.42 -2.80 5.38
CA LEU A 409 28.04 -2.55 4.93
C LEU A 409 27.20 -3.82 4.88
N ASP A 410 27.78 -4.97 4.51
CA ASP A 410 27.10 -6.27 4.52
C ASP A 410 26.64 -6.69 5.93
N ARG A 411 27.30 -6.19 6.96
CA ARG A 411 26.87 -6.45 8.33
C ARG A 411 25.65 -5.60 8.74
N TYR A 412 25.59 -4.35 8.27
CA TYR A 412 24.53 -3.41 8.70
C TYR A 412 23.30 -3.43 7.79
N ILE A 413 23.46 -3.34 6.47
CA ILE A 413 22.34 -3.15 5.54
C ILE A 413 21.33 -4.31 5.55
N PRO A 414 21.73 -5.60 5.39
CA PRO A 414 20.76 -6.69 5.42
C PRO A 414 20.09 -6.87 6.79
N THR A 415 20.86 -6.59 7.88
CA THR A 415 20.34 -6.70 9.24
C THR A 415 19.31 -5.61 9.52
N THR A 416 19.60 -4.35 9.16
CA THR A 416 18.64 -3.25 9.34
C THR A 416 17.40 -3.40 8.48
N ALA A 417 17.52 -3.93 7.27
CA ALA A 417 16.36 -4.20 6.43
C ALA A 417 15.48 -5.33 6.96
N ALA A 418 16.10 -6.41 7.46
CA ALA A 418 15.36 -7.49 8.10
C ALA A 418 14.66 -7.03 9.38
N LEU A 419 15.38 -6.30 10.25
CA LEU A 419 14.82 -5.70 11.47
C LEU A 419 13.76 -4.65 11.18
N GLY A 420 13.97 -3.84 10.14
CA GLY A 420 13.00 -2.86 9.69
C GLY A 420 11.70 -3.51 9.22
N GLY A 421 11.79 -4.54 8.37
CA GLY A 421 10.64 -5.31 7.92
C GLY A 421 9.90 -5.97 9.08
N PHE A 422 10.64 -6.63 9.99
CA PHE A 422 10.08 -7.20 11.22
C PHE A 422 9.38 -6.14 12.07
N GLY A 423 10.02 -4.99 12.28
CA GLY A 423 9.49 -3.90 13.10
C GLY A 423 8.19 -3.31 12.54
N VAL A 424 8.12 -3.08 11.22
CA VAL A 424 6.90 -2.60 10.58
C VAL A 424 5.79 -3.65 10.68
N GLY A 425 6.09 -4.94 10.46
CA GLY A 425 5.14 -6.04 10.63
C GLY A 425 4.63 -6.15 12.07
N ALA A 426 5.52 -6.08 13.05
CA ALA A 426 5.16 -6.15 14.48
C ALA A 426 4.27 -4.96 14.91
N LEU A 427 4.61 -3.75 14.47
CA LEU A 427 3.78 -2.56 14.74
C LEU A 427 2.40 -2.67 14.09
N SER A 428 2.33 -3.21 12.85
CA SER A 428 1.06 -3.43 12.16
C SER A 428 0.15 -4.38 12.95
N LEU A 429 0.69 -5.52 13.38
CA LEU A 429 -0.05 -6.47 14.19
C LEU A 429 -0.48 -5.89 15.55
N LEU A 430 0.38 -5.10 16.18
CA LEU A 430 0.06 -4.44 17.44
C LEU A 430 -1.06 -3.40 17.26
N ALA A 431 -1.02 -2.64 16.17
CA ALA A 431 -2.06 -1.67 15.85
C ALA A 431 -3.41 -2.34 15.57
N ASP A 432 -3.41 -3.46 14.83
CA ASP A 432 -4.62 -4.25 14.59
C ASP A 432 -5.18 -4.84 15.88
N ALA A 433 -4.32 -5.38 16.76
CA ALA A 433 -4.69 -5.90 18.07
C ALA A 433 -5.26 -4.82 18.99
N LEU A 434 -4.78 -3.60 18.93
CA LEU A 434 -5.29 -2.46 19.71
C LEU A 434 -6.58 -1.84 19.13
N GLY A 435 -7.06 -2.33 18.00
CA GLY A 435 -8.27 -1.83 17.34
C GLY A 435 -8.13 -0.40 16.82
N CYS A 436 -6.99 -0.07 16.21
CA CYS A 436 -6.81 1.24 15.57
C CYS A 436 -7.81 1.47 14.44
N ILE A 437 -8.15 2.73 14.19
CA ILE A 437 -9.03 3.13 13.10
C ILE A 437 -8.38 2.77 11.75
N GLY A 438 -9.10 2.06 10.92
CA GLY A 438 -8.59 1.52 9.66
C GLY A 438 -7.89 0.18 9.86
N SER A 439 -6.80 -0.05 9.16
CA SER A 439 -5.90 -1.19 9.39
C SER A 439 -4.60 -0.70 10.01
N GLY A 440 -4.03 -1.48 10.92
CA GLY A 440 -2.75 -1.15 11.56
C GLY A 440 -1.63 -0.95 10.54
N SER A 441 -1.59 -1.79 9.51
CA SER A 441 -0.66 -1.66 8.39
C SER A 441 -0.87 -0.35 7.61
N GLY A 442 -2.12 0.02 7.29
CA GLY A 442 -2.46 1.25 6.60
C GLY A 442 -2.06 2.51 7.39
N LEU A 443 -2.26 2.50 8.71
CA LEU A 443 -1.84 3.58 9.60
C LEU A 443 -0.32 3.78 9.58
N ILE A 444 0.45 2.69 9.75
CA ILE A 444 1.91 2.76 9.78
C ILE A 444 2.46 3.19 8.43
N LEU A 445 1.89 2.67 7.33
CA LEU A 445 2.20 3.13 5.98
C LEU A 445 1.96 4.63 5.85
N GLY A 446 0.80 5.11 6.29
CA GLY A 446 0.45 6.54 6.28
C GLY A 446 1.47 7.40 7.00
N VAL A 447 1.81 7.04 8.25
CA VAL A 447 2.81 7.76 9.06
C VAL A 447 4.19 7.73 8.43
N THR A 448 4.63 6.56 7.92
CA THR A 448 5.93 6.41 7.26
C THR A 448 6.05 7.30 6.02
N ILE A 449 5.00 7.32 5.21
CA ILE A 449 4.97 8.09 3.97
C ILE A 449 4.90 9.59 4.28
N ILE A 450 4.08 10.03 5.26
CA ILE A 450 4.03 11.43 5.69
C ILE A 450 5.42 11.89 6.14
N TYR A 451 6.13 11.08 6.94
CA TYR A 451 7.49 11.38 7.35
C TYR A 451 8.43 11.53 6.15
N GLN A 452 8.36 10.65 5.15
CA GLN A 452 9.16 10.74 3.93
C GLN A 452 8.85 12.02 3.14
N TYR A 453 7.56 12.40 3.02
CA TYR A 453 7.18 13.64 2.36
C TYR A 453 7.70 14.87 3.10
N VAL A 454 7.60 14.91 4.43
CA VAL A 454 8.15 16.01 5.24
C VAL A 454 9.67 16.14 5.03
N GLU A 455 10.38 15.00 4.98
CA GLU A 455 11.83 15.00 4.71
C GLU A 455 12.15 15.49 3.28
N GLN A 456 11.38 15.08 2.28
CA GLN A 456 11.56 15.54 0.89
C GLN A 456 11.28 17.03 0.75
N ILE A 457 10.17 17.51 1.30
CA ILE A 457 9.81 18.93 1.29
C ILE A 457 10.88 19.76 2.00
N SER A 458 11.35 19.32 3.16
CA SER A 458 12.42 20.01 3.89
C SER A 458 13.70 20.12 3.09
N LYS A 459 14.09 19.06 2.35
CA LYS A 459 15.27 19.09 1.46
C LYS A 459 15.07 20.03 0.28
N GLU A 460 13.89 20.01 -0.36
CA GLU A 460 13.61 20.92 -1.47
C GLU A 460 13.57 22.39 -1.01
N VAL A 461 12.91 22.69 0.11
CA VAL A 461 12.88 24.04 0.69
C VAL A 461 14.28 24.53 1.03
N SER A 462 15.13 23.68 1.62
CA SER A 462 16.52 24.06 1.93
C SER A 462 17.39 24.31 0.68
N GLN A 463 17.08 23.65 -0.44
CA GLN A 463 17.77 23.87 -1.72
C GLN A 463 17.35 25.16 -2.42
N TYR A 464 16.10 25.60 -2.25
CA TYR A 464 15.57 26.81 -2.86
C TYR A 464 15.76 28.07 -2.03
N GLY A 465 16.29 27.98 -0.79
CA GLY A 465 16.68 29.12 0.04
C GLY A 465 15.51 29.97 0.53
N PHE A 466 14.36 29.36 0.87
CA PHE A 466 13.26 30.02 1.59
C PHE A 466 13.41 29.81 3.08
#